data_669897e637a9081dab3145b624832aab
#
_entry.id   669897e637a9081dab3145b624832aab
#
_cell.length_a   1.000
_cell.length_b   1.000
_cell.length_c   1.000
_cell.angle_alpha   90.00
_cell.angle_beta   90.00
_cell.angle_gamma   90.00
#
_symmetry.space_group_name_H-M   'P 1'
#
loop_
_entity.id
_entity.type
_entity.pdbx_description
1 polymer ?
#
loop_
_entity_poly.entity_id
_entity_poly.type
_entity_poly.pdbx_seq_one_letter_code
_entity_poly.pdbx_strand_id
1 'polypeptide(L)'
;MKLTERDLISDEPLFREMTRYYSMYFKGGMGAEAVRDLLAAIDLPSEAEKLKAIIADEDSQKQKREKAVKRLEVVDAFLKGGNSPANMILDVIPVIPPDLRPMVQLDGGRFAASDLNDLYRRVINRNNRLKRLLDLDAPAIIVNNEKRMLQESVDALFDNGRRGRPVSGRGGRPLKSLAEALKGKQGRFRQNLLGKRVDYSGRSVIVTDPKLLLHQCGLPKTMALELFKPFVMKRLVELGKVENIKGAKRAIDRGATFVWDILEEVIDGRVVLLNRAPTLHRLSIQAFEPVLSLIHISEPTRLALI
;
A
#
# COMPACT_ATOMS: atom_id res chain seq x y z
N MET A 1 -43.37 0.88 17.59
CA MET A 1 -42.17 1.41 16.88
C MET A 1 -42.66 2.02 15.60
N LYS A 2 -42.40 3.29 15.34
CA LYS A 2 -42.73 3.92 14.04
C LYS A 2 -41.53 3.72 13.11
N LEU A 3 -41.65 2.86 12.13
CA LEU A 3 -40.65 2.71 11.06
C LEU A 3 -40.86 3.79 10.03
N THR A 4 -39.80 4.45 9.64
CA THR A 4 -39.78 5.44 8.54
C THR A 4 -39.12 4.82 7.31
N GLU A 5 -39.34 5.47 6.16
CA GLU A 5 -38.67 5.08 4.90
C GLU A 5 -37.17 5.14 5.02
N ARG A 6 -36.38 4.36 5.27
CA ARG A 6 -34.89 4.36 5.42
C ARG A 6 -34.41 3.91 6.78
N ASP A 7 -35.30 3.36 7.61
CA ASP A 7 -34.86 2.79 8.88
C ASP A 7 -34.08 1.50 8.67
N LEU A 8 -32.96 1.39 9.36
CA LEU A 8 -32.14 0.17 9.40
C LEU A 8 -32.66 -0.75 10.50
N ILE A 9 -33.14 -1.92 10.12
CA ILE A 9 -33.55 -2.97 11.07
C ILE A 9 -32.33 -3.84 11.33
N SER A 10 -31.72 -3.71 12.49
CA SER A 10 -30.53 -4.49 12.88
C SER A 10 -30.86 -5.89 13.41
N ASP A 11 -32.11 -6.16 13.70
CA ASP A 11 -32.58 -7.41 14.28
C ASP A 11 -33.27 -8.30 13.22
N GLU A 12 -32.62 -9.40 12.85
CA GLU A 12 -33.11 -10.31 11.82
C GLU A 12 -34.44 -11.02 12.23
N PRO A 13 -34.64 -11.48 13.48
CA PRO A 13 -35.92 -11.97 13.96
C PRO A 13 -37.05 -10.97 13.76
N LEU A 14 -36.84 -9.73 14.18
CA LEU A 14 -37.81 -8.65 14.01
C LEU A 14 -38.13 -8.40 12.52
N PHE A 15 -37.14 -8.41 11.65
CA PHE A 15 -37.35 -8.26 10.19
C PHE A 15 -38.22 -9.40 9.65
N ARG A 16 -37.96 -10.64 10.04
CA ARG A 16 -38.76 -11.82 9.62
C ARG A 16 -40.21 -11.73 10.09
N GLU A 17 -40.42 -11.33 11.33
CA GLU A 17 -41.74 -11.14 11.92
C GLU A 17 -42.51 -10.04 11.15
N MET A 18 -41.89 -8.88 10.97
CA MET A 18 -42.45 -7.76 10.21
C MET A 18 -42.81 -8.16 8.77
N THR A 19 -41.91 -8.87 8.08
CA THR A 19 -42.13 -9.33 6.71
C THR A 19 -43.31 -10.32 6.67
N ARG A 20 -43.45 -11.18 7.67
CA ARG A 20 -44.56 -12.17 7.75
C ARG A 20 -45.94 -11.52 7.88
N TYR A 21 -46.03 -10.47 8.70
CA TYR A 21 -47.33 -9.86 9.04
C TYR A 21 -47.63 -8.60 8.20
N TYR A 22 -46.66 -7.91 7.71
CA TYR A 22 -46.80 -6.58 7.12
C TYR A 22 -46.12 -6.42 5.72
N SER A 23 -45.85 -7.52 5.03
CA SER A 23 -45.20 -7.50 3.71
C SER A 23 -45.92 -6.64 2.66
N MET A 24 -47.22 -6.42 2.82
CA MET A 24 -48.03 -5.57 1.93
C MET A 24 -47.83 -4.06 2.16
N TYR A 25 -47.32 -3.68 3.33
CA TYR A 25 -47.19 -2.26 3.72
C TYR A 25 -45.77 -1.73 3.66
N PHE A 26 -44.75 -2.59 3.59
CA PHE A 26 -43.38 -2.16 3.46
C PHE A 26 -42.55 -3.13 2.62
N LYS A 27 -41.53 -2.57 1.97
CA LYS A 27 -40.56 -3.32 1.18
C LYS A 27 -39.23 -3.30 1.92
N GLY A 28 -38.79 -4.42 2.41
CA GLY A 28 -37.48 -4.55 3.05
C GLY A 28 -36.50 -5.23 2.12
N GLY A 29 -35.28 -4.70 2.07
CA GLY A 29 -34.18 -5.25 1.32
C GLY A 29 -32.99 -5.54 2.23
N MET A 30 -32.05 -6.37 1.77
CA MET A 30 -30.85 -6.72 2.51
C MET A 30 -29.61 -6.51 1.65
N GLY A 31 -28.51 -6.06 2.31
CA GLY A 31 -27.19 -5.98 1.70
C GLY A 31 -26.97 -4.75 0.80
N ALA A 32 -25.96 -4.82 -0.04
CA ALA A 32 -25.52 -3.72 -0.88
C ALA A 32 -26.58 -3.26 -1.91
N GLU A 33 -27.39 -4.19 -2.42
CA GLU A 33 -28.48 -3.89 -3.37
C GLU A 33 -29.50 -2.93 -2.74
N ALA A 34 -29.96 -3.22 -1.52
CA ALA A 34 -30.91 -2.37 -0.81
C ALA A 34 -30.34 -0.98 -0.49
N VAL A 35 -29.08 -0.91 -0.11
CA VAL A 35 -28.38 0.37 0.14
C VAL A 35 -28.27 1.17 -1.17
N ARG A 36 -27.98 0.51 -2.28
CA ARG A 36 -27.92 1.14 -3.61
C ARG A 36 -29.27 1.74 -4.02
N ASP A 37 -30.36 0.98 -3.83
CA ASP A 37 -31.71 1.45 -4.14
C ASP A 37 -32.06 2.69 -3.31
N LEU A 38 -31.74 2.69 -2.02
CA LEU A 38 -31.91 3.84 -1.14
C LEU A 38 -31.08 5.05 -1.56
N LEU A 39 -29.84 4.84 -2.02
CA LEU A 39 -28.96 5.90 -2.50
C LEU A 39 -29.43 6.46 -3.85
N ALA A 40 -29.93 5.60 -4.74
CA ALA A 40 -30.47 6.00 -6.04
C ALA A 40 -31.76 6.82 -5.91
N ALA A 41 -32.56 6.57 -4.87
CA ALA A 41 -33.79 7.29 -4.57
C ALA A 41 -33.57 8.70 -3.99
N ILE A 42 -32.31 9.11 -3.70
CA ILE A 42 -32.01 10.44 -3.16
C ILE A 42 -31.97 11.46 -4.28
N ASP A 43 -32.89 12.43 -4.22
CA ASP A 43 -32.83 13.64 -5.03
C ASP A 43 -31.92 14.67 -4.35
N LEU A 44 -30.71 14.81 -4.87
CA LEU A 44 -29.67 15.67 -4.30
C LEU A 44 -30.07 17.16 -4.23
N PRO A 45 -30.64 17.79 -5.29
CA PRO A 45 -31.08 19.18 -5.25
C PRO A 45 -32.12 19.44 -4.15
N SER A 46 -33.19 18.64 -4.11
CA SER A 46 -34.24 18.75 -3.08
C SER A 46 -33.71 18.55 -1.67
N GLU A 47 -32.80 17.57 -1.47
CA GLU A 47 -32.18 17.34 -0.17
C GLU A 47 -31.28 18.51 0.26
N ALA A 48 -30.56 19.14 -0.66
CA ALA A 48 -29.74 20.32 -0.37
C ALA A 48 -30.59 21.50 0.07
N GLU A 49 -31.74 21.76 -0.57
CA GLU A 49 -32.67 22.82 -0.19
C GLU A 49 -33.26 22.59 1.21
N LYS A 50 -33.69 21.37 1.51
CA LYS A 50 -34.19 21.00 2.84
C LYS A 50 -33.13 21.20 3.93
N LEU A 51 -31.89 20.83 3.68
CA LEU A 51 -30.80 21.01 4.64
C LEU A 51 -30.47 22.49 4.84
N LYS A 52 -30.47 23.29 3.78
CA LYS A 52 -30.28 24.75 3.87
C LYS A 52 -31.38 25.41 4.70
N ALA A 53 -32.64 24.99 4.51
CA ALA A 53 -33.76 25.49 5.32
C ALA A 53 -33.60 25.15 6.82
N ILE A 54 -33.16 23.93 7.17
CA ILE A 54 -32.89 23.53 8.56
C ILE A 54 -31.74 24.35 9.16
N ILE A 55 -30.73 24.71 8.38
CA ILE A 55 -29.57 25.50 8.85
C ILE A 55 -29.98 26.95 9.09
N ALA A 56 -30.88 27.49 8.24
CA ALA A 56 -31.38 28.87 8.34
C ALA A 56 -32.42 29.05 9.47
N ASP A 57 -33.03 27.99 9.94
CA ASP A 57 -34.00 28.00 11.03
C ASP A 57 -33.30 28.24 12.38
N GLU A 58 -33.52 29.42 12.98
CA GLU A 58 -32.91 29.81 14.26
C GLU A 58 -33.44 29.02 15.45
N ASP A 59 -34.69 28.55 15.38
CA ASP A 59 -35.33 27.79 16.47
C ASP A 59 -34.92 26.31 16.48
N SER A 60 -34.16 25.85 15.48
CA SER A 60 -33.73 24.46 15.41
C SER A 60 -32.60 24.16 16.41
N GLN A 61 -32.69 23.00 17.07
CA GLN A 61 -31.67 22.54 18.03
C GLN A 61 -30.25 22.53 17.42
N LYS A 62 -29.26 23.02 18.17
CA LYS A 62 -27.85 23.11 17.76
C LYS A 62 -27.34 21.81 17.17
N GLN A 63 -27.62 20.66 17.79
CA GLN A 63 -27.19 19.35 17.28
C GLN A 63 -27.82 19.00 15.92
N LYS A 64 -29.07 19.42 15.67
CA LYS A 64 -29.75 19.20 14.39
C LYS A 64 -29.10 20.03 13.29
N ARG A 65 -28.74 21.26 13.58
CA ARG A 65 -28.01 22.15 12.65
C ARG A 65 -26.62 21.62 12.32
N GLU A 66 -25.84 21.19 13.32
CA GLU A 66 -24.50 20.60 13.10
C GLU A 66 -24.55 19.34 12.23
N LYS A 67 -25.55 18.49 12.44
CA LYS A 67 -25.78 17.31 11.58
C LYS A 67 -26.18 17.70 10.16
N ALA A 68 -27.03 18.73 10.02
CA ALA A 68 -27.45 19.23 8.72
C ALA A 68 -26.28 19.85 7.93
N VAL A 69 -25.39 20.60 8.60
CA VAL A 69 -24.17 21.14 7.95
C VAL A 69 -23.28 20.04 7.42
N LYS A 70 -22.94 19.04 8.26
CA LYS A 70 -22.10 17.90 7.83
C LYS A 70 -22.71 17.11 6.67
N ARG A 71 -24.04 16.95 6.68
CA ARG A 71 -24.74 16.26 5.59
C ARG A 71 -24.77 17.11 4.33
N LEU A 72 -24.96 18.43 4.44
CA LEU A 72 -24.94 19.35 3.31
C LEU A 72 -23.57 19.38 2.61
N GLU A 73 -22.46 19.35 3.37
CA GLU A 73 -21.11 19.26 2.81
C GLU A 73 -20.96 18.05 1.87
N VAL A 74 -21.50 16.89 2.29
CA VAL A 74 -21.46 15.67 1.47
C VAL A 74 -22.36 15.80 0.23
N VAL A 75 -23.58 16.31 0.39
CA VAL A 75 -24.54 16.51 -0.72
C VAL A 75 -23.98 17.49 -1.74
N ASP A 76 -23.40 18.62 -1.29
CA ASP A 76 -22.76 19.61 -2.16
C ASP A 76 -21.55 19.02 -2.91
N ALA A 77 -20.77 18.15 -2.26
CA ALA A 77 -19.66 17.48 -2.92
C ALA A 77 -20.13 16.57 -4.06
N PHE A 78 -21.24 15.85 -3.90
CA PHE A 78 -21.85 15.07 -4.97
C PHE A 78 -22.39 15.93 -6.09
N LEU A 79 -23.10 17.03 -5.76
CA LEU A 79 -23.64 17.97 -6.75
C LEU A 79 -22.52 18.61 -7.59
N LYS A 80 -21.46 19.09 -6.95
CA LYS A 80 -20.31 19.71 -7.63
C LYS A 80 -19.50 18.70 -8.44
N GLY A 81 -19.40 17.47 -7.96
CA GLY A 81 -18.64 16.41 -8.61
C GLY A 81 -19.40 15.71 -9.75
N GLY A 82 -20.70 15.97 -9.91
CA GLY A 82 -21.55 15.33 -10.94
C GLY A 82 -21.72 13.82 -10.78
N ASN A 83 -21.41 13.27 -9.58
CA ASN A 83 -21.49 11.85 -9.29
C ASN A 83 -22.82 11.49 -8.62
N SER A 84 -23.37 10.34 -8.97
CA SER A 84 -24.55 9.78 -8.27
C SER A 84 -24.12 9.13 -6.94
N PRO A 85 -24.90 9.30 -5.86
CA PRO A 85 -24.66 8.59 -4.60
C PRO A 85 -24.65 7.06 -4.76
N ALA A 86 -25.40 6.51 -5.72
CA ALA A 86 -25.41 5.07 -6.03
C ALA A 86 -24.02 4.53 -6.41
N ASN A 87 -23.12 5.38 -6.94
CA ASN A 87 -21.73 5.00 -7.27
C ASN A 87 -20.87 4.67 -6.04
N MET A 88 -21.37 4.92 -4.81
CA MET A 88 -20.70 4.44 -3.58
C MET A 88 -20.77 2.92 -3.44
N ILE A 89 -21.69 2.27 -4.15
CA ILE A 89 -21.78 0.81 -4.22
C ILE A 89 -21.05 0.34 -5.47
N LEU A 90 -20.09 -0.54 -5.29
CA LEU A 90 -19.29 -1.08 -6.39
C LEU A 90 -20.00 -2.25 -7.05
N ASP A 91 -20.22 -2.17 -8.36
CA ASP A 91 -20.70 -3.29 -9.18
C ASP A 91 -19.56 -4.21 -9.61
N VAL A 92 -18.36 -3.64 -9.78
CA VAL A 92 -17.15 -4.33 -10.23
C VAL A 92 -16.00 -4.02 -9.29
N ILE A 93 -15.31 -5.06 -8.87
CA ILE A 93 -14.13 -4.90 -8.01
C ILE A 93 -12.89 -4.69 -8.88
N PRO A 94 -12.11 -3.60 -8.65
CA PRO A 94 -10.88 -3.38 -9.39
C PRO A 94 -9.82 -4.43 -9.01
N VAL A 95 -9.15 -4.95 -10.01
CA VAL A 95 -8.06 -5.92 -9.85
C VAL A 95 -6.75 -5.23 -10.20
N ILE A 96 -5.81 -5.18 -9.27
CA ILE A 96 -4.50 -4.59 -9.52
C ILE A 96 -3.66 -5.47 -10.46
N PRO A 97 -2.74 -4.89 -11.26
CA PRO A 97 -1.89 -5.64 -12.17
C PRO A 97 -1.07 -6.73 -11.46
N PRO A 98 -0.73 -7.83 -12.16
CA PRO A 98 0.04 -8.95 -11.59
C PRO A 98 1.39 -8.54 -11.00
N ASP A 99 2.08 -7.55 -11.59
CA ASP A 99 3.38 -7.05 -11.11
C ASP A 99 3.31 -6.45 -9.71
N LEU A 100 2.15 -5.91 -9.32
CA LEU A 100 1.91 -5.35 -7.98
C LEU A 100 1.50 -6.40 -6.94
N ARG A 101 1.19 -7.63 -7.38
CA ARG A 101 0.86 -8.79 -6.55
C ARG A 101 1.61 -10.05 -7.00
N PRO A 102 2.94 -10.02 -7.03
CA PRO A 102 3.74 -11.06 -7.65
C PRO A 102 3.56 -12.43 -6.99
N MET A 103 3.73 -13.46 -7.79
CA MET A 103 3.88 -14.85 -7.36
C MET A 103 5.25 -15.33 -7.83
N VAL A 104 6.16 -15.59 -6.90
CA VAL A 104 7.55 -15.95 -7.18
C VAL A 104 7.78 -17.41 -6.77
N GLN A 105 8.40 -18.15 -7.65
CA GLN A 105 8.83 -19.52 -7.34
C GLN A 105 10.13 -19.46 -6.52
N LEU A 106 10.12 -20.10 -5.38
CA LEU A 106 11.28 -20.30 -4.52
C LEU A 106 12.00 -21.60 -4.85
N ASP A 107 13.25 -21.71 -4.43
CA ASP A 107 14.00 -22.93 -4.51
C ASP A 107 13.24 -24.09 -3.83
N GLY A 108 13.23 -25.27 -4.48
CA GLY A 108 12.44 -26.41 -4.03
C GLY A 108 10.97 -26.43 -4.45
N GLY A 109 10.59 -25.66 -5.50
CA GLY A 109 9.26 -25.73 -6.14
C GLY A 109 8.13 -25.10 -5.34
N ARG A 110 8.42 -24.40 -4.24
CA ARG A 110 7.43 -23.65 -3.44
C ARG A 110 7.21 -22.27 -4.05
N PHE A 111 5.97 -21.77 -3.94
CA PHE A 111 5.63 -20.43 -4.39
C PHE A 111 5.44 -19.48 -3.20
N ALA A 112 6.08 -18.31 -3.26
CA ALA A 112 5.76 -17.17 -2.43
C ALA A 112 4.78 -16.28 -3.20
N ALA A 113 3.59 -16.09 -2.65
CA ALA A 113 2.55 -15.26 -3.26
C ALA A 113 2.24 -14.06 -2.36
N SER A 114 1.88 -12.95 -2.98
CA SER A 114 1.35 -11.80 -2.27
C SER A 114 0.05 -12.18 -1.54
N ASP A 115 -0.17 -11.64 -0.35
CA ASP A 115 -1.39 -11.82 0.44
C ASP A 115 -2.65 -11.41 -0.34
N LEU A 116 -2.53 -10.42 -1.24
CA LEU A 116 -3.62 -9.96 -2.10
C LEU A 116 -4.16 -11.05 -3.03
N ASN A 117 -3.30 -11.97 -3.52
CA ASN A 117 -3.75 -13.08 -4.35
C ASN A 117 -4.69 -14.01 -3.58
N ASP A 118 -4.44 -14.22 -2.29
CA ASP A 118 -5.31 -15.05 -1.44
C ASP A 118 -6.65 -14.35 -1.16
N LEU A 119 -6.64 -13.03 -0.93
CA LEU A 119 -7.84 -12.24 -0.74
C LEU A 119 -8.70 -12.20 -2.01
N TYR A 120 -8.12 -11.97 -3.20
CA TYR A 120 -8.85 -12.05 -4.48
C TYR A 120 -9.44 -13.44 -4.71
N ARG A 121 -8.68 -14.49 -4.45
CA ARG A 121 -9.16 -15.88 -4.58
C ARG A 121 -10.37 -16.15 -3.69
N ARG A 122 -10.40 -15.63 -2.47
CA ARG A 122 -11.53 -15.75 -1.56
C ARG A 122 -12.78 -15.07 -2.12
N VAL A 123 -12.64 -13.85 -2.64
CA VAL A 123 -13.75 -13.13 -3.28
C VAL A 123 -14.29 -13.91 -4.48
N ILE A 124 -13.42 -14.37 -5.38
CA ILE A 124 -13.82 -15.14 -6.57
C ILE A 124 -14.55 -16.42 -6.17
N ASN A 125 -14.03 -17.17 -5.21
CA ASN A 125 -14.64 -18.42 -4.77
C ASN A 125 -16.03 -18.20 -4.15
N ARG A 126 -16.20 -17.13 -3.34
CA ARG A 126 -17.50 -16.77 -2.77
C ARG A 126 -18.49 -16.32 -3.85
N ASN A 127 -18.03 -15.50 -4.79
CA ASN A 127 -18.86 -15.06 -5.90
C ASN A 127 -19.33 -16.23 -6.78
N ASN A 128 -18.44 -17.15 -7.12
CA ASN A 128 -18.78 -18.35 -7.91
C ASN A 128 -19.78 -19.26 -7.14
N ARG A 129 -19.60 -19.37 -5.84
CA ARG A 129 -20.54 -20.13 -5.00
C ARG A 129 -21.91 -19.47 -4.95
N LEU A 130 -21.96 -18.16 -4.75
CA LEU A 130 -23.21 -17.40 -4.79
C LEU A 130 -23.92 -17.56 -6.12
N LYS A 131 -23.20 -17.44 -7.24
CA LYS A 131 -23.76 -17.65 -8.58
C LYS A 131 -24.42 -19.03 -8.72
N ARG A 132 -23.72 -20.09 -8.31
CA ARG A 132 -24.29 -21.45 -8.35
C ARG A 132 -25.53 -21.60 -7.47
N LEU A 133 -25.57 -20.97 -6.29
CA LEU A 133 -26.75 -21.01 -5.40
C LEU A 133 -27.95 -20.29 -6.03
N LEU A 134 -27.71 -19.19 -6.75
CA LEU A 134 -28.75 -18.49 -7.48
C LEU A 134 -29.24 -19.29 -8.70
N ASP A 135 -28.34 -19.91 -9.45
CA ASP A 135 -28.67 -20.77 -10.60
C ASP A 135 -29.49 -22.01 -10.20
N LEU A 136 -29.35 -22.46 -8.95
CA LEU A 136 -30.07 -23.61 -8.38
C LEU A 136 -31.34 -23.24 -7.59
N ASP A 137 -31.76 -21.99 -7.65
CA ASP A 137 -32.90 -21.47 -6.87
C ASP A 137 -32.87 -21.88 -5.38
N ALA A 138 -31.68 -21.80 -4.75
CA ALA A 138 -31.48 -22.21 -3.37
C ALA A 138 -32.31 -21.35 -2.40
N PRO A 139 -32.69 -21.88 -1.21
CA PRO A 139 -33.48 -21.16 -0.22
C PRO A 139 -32.84 -19.80 0.14
N ALA A 140 -33.68 -18.76 0.27
CA ALA A 140 -33.25 -17.38 0.51
C ALA A 140 -32.30 -17.22 1.73
N ILE A 141 -32.45 -18.04 2.77
CA ILE A 141 -31.59 -18.05 3.95
C ILE A 141 -30.14 -18.38 3.57
N ILE A 142 -29.94 -19.39 2.70
CA ILE A 142 -28.61 -19.83 2.26
C ILE A 142 -28.00 -18.76 1.35
N VAL A 143 -28.79 -18.22 0.41
CA VAL A 143 -28.36 -17.15 -0.49
C VAL A 143 -27.94 -15.90 0.28
N ASN A 144 -28.74 -15.45 1.24
CA ASN A 144 -28.45 -14.29 2.07
C ASN A 144 -27.18 -14.49 2.92
N ASN A 145 -26.97 -15.68 3.46
CA ASN A 145 -25.73 -15.98 4.18
C ASN A 145 -24.51 -15.94 3.27
N GLU A 146 -24.59 -16.47 2.04
CA GLU A 146 -23.49 -16.41 1.09
C GLU A 146 -23.23 -14.96 0.60
N LYS A 147 -24.29 -14.14 0.39
CA LYS A 147 -24.16 -12.70 0.12
C LYS A 147 -23.38 -11.99 1.25
N ARG A 148 -23.70 -12.29 2.52
CA ARG A 148 -22.98 -11.76 3.67
C ARG A 148 -21.51 -12.18 3.67
N MET A 149 -21.22 -13.46 3.41
CA MET A 149 -19.84 -13.97 3.36
C MET A 149 -19.04 -13.39 2.19
N LEU A 150 -19.70 -13.09 1.07
CA LEU A 150 -19.08 -12.40 -0.06
C LEU A 150 -18.74 -10.96 0.35
N GLN A 151 -19.65 -10.24 0.99
CA GLN A 151 -19.40 -8.89 1.51
C GLN A 151 -18.21 -8.87 2.49
N GLU A 152 -18.15 -9.81 3.42
CA GLU A 152 -17.02 -9.94 4.36
C GLU A 152 -15.69 -10.18 3.63
N SER A 153 -15.70 -10.95 2.55
CA SER A 153 -14.50 -11.19 1.73
C SER A 153 -14.05 -9.94 0.98
N VAL A 154 -14.98 -9.13 0.50
CA VAL A 154 -14.70 -7.84 -0.14
C VAL A 154 -14.20 -6.83 0.88
N ASP A 155 -14.83 -6.74 2.05
CA ASP A 155 -14.38 -5.87 3.15
C ASP A 155 -12.94 -6.20 3.56
N ALA A 156 -12.60 -7.49 3.66
CA ALA A 156 -11.25 -7.94 3.97
C ALA A 156 -10.23 -7.60 2.86
N LEU A 157 -10.64 -7.62 1.60
CA LEU A 157 -9.77 -7.21 0.48
C LEU A 157 -9.42 -5.72 0.57
N PHE A 158 -10.37 -4.88 0.90
CA PHE A 158 -10.15 -3.43 0.99
C PHE A 158 -9.44 -3.01 2.28
N ASP A 159 -9.91 -3.44 3.44
CA ASP A 159 -9.33 -3.07 4.75
C ASP A 159 -9.54 -4.20 5.77
N ASN A 160 -8.62 -5.16 5.80
CA ASN A 160 -8.70 -6.36 6.63
C ASN A 160 -8.62 -6.00 8.12
N GLY A 161 -9.62 -6.42 8.90
CA GLY A 161 -9.68 -6.17 10.34
C GLY A 161 -10.38 -4.87 10.73
N ARG A 162 -10.86 -4.07 9.77
CA ARG A 162 -11.69 -2.89 10.08
C ARG A 162 -13.03 -3.26 10.68
N ARG A 163 -13.61 -4.38 10.26
CA ARG A 163 -14.85 -4.95 10.80
C ARG A 163 -14.60 -6.35 11.32
N GLY A 164 -14.71 -6.54 12.63
CA GLY A 164 -14.56 -7.84 13.25
C GLY A 164 -13.14 -8.41 13.23
N ARG A 165 -13.04 -9.73 13.31
CA ARG A 165 -11.77 -10.44 13.35
C ARG A 165 -11.10 -10.46 11.98
N PRO A 166 -9.82 -10.07 11.87
CA PRO A 166 -9.13 -10.06 10.60
C PRO A 166 -8.97 -11.47 10.01
N VAL A 167 -9.05 -11.55 8.71
CA VAL A 167 -8.77 -12.78 7.95
C VAL A 167 -7.28 -13.08 8.03
N SER A 168 -6.92 -14.27 8.49
CA SER A 168 -5.55 -14.71 8.67
C SER A 168 -5.13 -15.73 7.62
N GLY A 169 -3.85 -15.73 7.28
CA GLY A 169 -3.21 -16.73 6.45
C GLY A 169 -2.68 -17.93 7.26
N ARG A 170 -1.85 -18.74 6.61
CA ARG A 170 -1.13 -19.82 7.29
C ARG A 170 -0.22 -19.22 8.37
N GLY A 171 -0.26 -19.78 9.58
CA GLY A 171 0.50 -19.28 10.73
C GLY A 171 -0.19 -18.18 11.54
N GLY A 172 -1.48 -17.90 11.33
CA GLY A 172 -2.27 -16.98 12.15
C GLY A 172 -2.01 -15.49 11.92
N ARG A 173 -1.06 -15.12 11.05
CA ARG A 173 -0.78 -13.73 10.69
C ARG A 173 -1.94 -13.15 9.85
N PRO A 174 -2.46 -11.93 10.19
CA PRO A 174 -3.42 -11.23 9.35
C PRO A 174 -2.89 -11.03 7.93
N LEU A 175 -3.75 -11.19 6.92
CA LEU A 175 -3.39 -10.94 5.52
C LEU A 175 -3.36 -9.44 5.26
N LYS A 176 -2.36 -8.99 4.52
CA LYS A 176 -2.18 -7.57 4.15
C LYS A 176 -3.18 -7.17 3.07
N SER A 177 -4.11 -6.27 3.42
CA SER A 177 -5.15 -5.75 2.53
C SER A 177 -4.66 -4.62 1.62
N LEU A 178 -5.52 -4.16 0.68
CA LEU A 178 -5.22 -3.02 -0.20
C LEU A 178 -4.94 -1.74 0.61
N ALA A 179 -5.73 -1.45 1.66
CA ALA A 179 -5.51 -0.29 2.51
C ALA A 179 -4.15 -0.34 3.21
N GLU A 180 -3.75 -1.50 3.75
CA GLU A 180 -2.44 -1.68 4.38
C GLU A 180 -1.29 -1.62 3.38
N ALA A 181 -1.53 -2.02 2.12
CA ALA A 181 -0.53 -1.87 1.06
C ALA A 181 -0.22 -0.41 0.74
N LEU A 182 -1.13 0.52 1.04
CA LEU A 182 -0.97 1.97 0.80
C LEU A 182 -0.58 2.75 2.06
N LYS A 183 -1.14 2.38 3.22
CA LYS A 183 -0.99 3.07 4.51
C LYS A 183 0.29 2.68 5.25
N GLY A 184 0.69 3.55 6.19
CA GLY A 184 1.75 3.27 7.16
C GLY A 184 3.17 3.37 6.62
N LYS A 185 4.15 2.99 7.46
CA LYS A 185 5.59 3.10 7.18
C LYS A 185 6.05 2.19 6.03
N GLN A 186 5.42 1.03 5.89
CA GLN A 186 5.70 0.03 4.86
C GLN A 186 4.71 0.09 3.69
N GLY A 187 3.87 1.12 3.64
CA GLY A 187 2.94 1.34 2.56
C GLY A 187 3.61 1.95 1.33
N ARG A 188 2.93 1.84 0.19
CA ARG A 188 3.44 2.29 -1.11
C ARG A 188 3.86 3.76 -1.11
N PHE A 189 3.08 4.64 -0.46
CA PHE A 189 3.40 6.06 -0.41
C PHE A 189 4.73 6.33 0.30
N ARG A 190 4.91 5.83 1.52
CA ARG A 190 6.11 6.14 2.32
C ARG A 190 7.33 5.34 1.90
N GLN A 191 7.17 4.10 1.43
CA GLN A 191 8.28 3.21 1.13
C GLN A 191 8.78 3.30 -0.31
N ASN A 192 7.89 3.63 -1.27
CA ASN A 192 8.22 3.54 -2.69
C ASN A 192 8.04 4.85 -3.47
N LEU A 193 7.20 5.80 -2.99
CA LEU A 193 6.92 7.05 -3.69
C LEU A 193 7.62 8.26 -3.07
N LEU A 194 7.50 8.48 -1.75
CA LEU A 194 8.17 9.58 -1.05
C LEU A 194 9.67 9.36 -0.89
N GLY A 195 10.11 8.13 -0.95
CA GLY A 195 11.51 7.76 -0.91
C GLY A 195 11.71 6.38 -1.49
N LYS A 196 12.84 6.17 -2.17
CA LYS A 196 13.23 4.89 -2.76
C LYS A 196 14.61 4.50 -2.26
N ARG A 197 14.90 3.21 -2.25
CA ARG A 197 16.27 2.74 -2.12
C ARG A 197 17.01 3.07 -3.40
N VAL A 198 18.20 3.60 -3.25
CA VAL A 198 19.04 4.00 -4.39
C VAL A 198 20.22 3.05 -4.53
N ASP A 199 20.64 2.84 -5.78
CA ASP A 199 21.86 2.12 -6.08
C ASP A 199 23.10 2.97 -5.74
N TYR A 200 24.27 2.37 -5.77
CA TYR A 200 25.54 3.01 -5.41
C TYR A 200 25.54 3.64 -4.03
N SER A 201 24.95 2.94 -3.09
CA SER A 201 24.90 3.29 -1.68
C SER A 201 25.32 2.10 -0.82
N GLY A 202 25.91 2.40 0.33
CA GLY A 202 26.36 1.39 1.26
C GLY A 202 26.15 1.81 2.69
N ARG A 203 26.30 0.89 3.64
CA ARG A 203 26.20 1.13 5.08
C ARG A 203 27.33 0.41 5.78
N SER A 204 28.02 1.12 6.67
CA SER A 204 29.09 0.54 7.48
C SER A 204 29.16 1.20 8.85
N VAL A 205 29.93 0.63 9.74
CA VAL A 205 30.30 1.24 11.01
C VAL A 205 31.30 2.36 10.75
N ILE A 206 31.20 3.46 11.47
CA ILE A 206 32.14 4.59 11.42
C ILE A 206 33.07 4.52 12.61
N VAL A 207 34.35 4.71 12.33
CA VAL A 207 35.44 4.78 13.32
C VAL A 207 36.28 6.04 13.09
N THR A 208 36.98 6.51 14.09
CA THR A 208 37.88 7.65 14.00
C THR A 208 39.27 7.23 13.49
N ASP A 209 39.85 8.06 12.60
CA ASP A 209 41.23 7.91 12.17
C ASP A 209 41.95 9.28 12.28
N PRO A 210 43.01 9.40 13.11
CA PRO A 210 43.72 10.66 13.32
C PRO A 210 44.51 11.14 12.09
N LYS A 211 44.70 10.28 11.09
CA LYS A 211 45.41 10.63 9.84
C LYS A 211 44.57 11.32 8.80
N LEU A 212 43.24 11.28 8.95
CA LEU A 212 42.34 11.90 7.99
C LEU A 212 42.15 13.39 8.27
N LEU A 213 42.12 14.18 7.19
CA LEU A 213 41.78 15.59 7.25
C LEU A 213 40.24 15.75 7.43
N LEU A 214 39.81 16.95 7.88
CA LEU A 214 38.39 17.22 8.19
C LEU A 214 37.44 17.02 7.01
N HIS A 215 37.91 17.17 5.79
CA HIS A 215 37.13 17.00 4.57
C HIS A 215 37.25 15.58 3.97
N GLN A 216 38.05 14.70 4.58
CA GLN A 216 38.31 13.35 4.08
C GLN A 216 37.51 12.30 4.84
N CYS A 217 37.21 11.20 4.15
CA CYS A 217 36.65 9.99 4.76
C CYS A 217 37.37 8.74 4.23
N GLY A 218 37.71 7.82 5.13
CA GLY A 218 38.25 6.52 4.76
C GLY A 218 37.15 5.56 4.30
N LEU A 219 37.26 5.02 3.09
CA LEU A 219 36.34 4.01 2.57
C LEU A 219 37.05 2.68 2.35
N PRO A 220 36.43 1.53 2.73
CA PRO A 220 36.92 0.22 2.33
C PRO A 220 36.97 0.08 0.80
N LYS A 221 38.03 -0.49 0.24
CA LYS A 221 38.20 -0.66 -1.22
C LYS A 221 37.00 -1.34 -1.89
N THR A 222 36.46 -2.37 -1.27
CA THR A 222 35.29 -3.10 -1.82
C THR A 222 34.02 -2.24 -1.87
N MET A 223 33.80 -1.41 -0.84
CA MET A 223 32.67 -0.48 -0.81
C MET A 223 32.85 0.64 -1.84
N ALA A 224 34.05 1.20 -1.93
CA ALA A 224 34.39 2.21 -2.91
C ALA A 224 34.19 1.70 -4.36
N LEU A 225 34.55 0.44 -4.63
CA LEU A 225 34.34 -0.19 -5.94
C LEU A 225 32.85 -0.25 -6.34
N GLU A 226 31.97 -0.59 -5.40
CA GLU A 226 30.51 -0.61 -5.68
C GLU A 226 29.95 0.81 -5.84
N LEU A 227 30.40 1.79 -5.05
CA LEU A 227 29.93 3.19 -5.17
C LEU A 227 30.36 3.82 -6.49
N PHE A 228 31.60 3.60 -6.93
CA PHE A 228 32.17 4.17 -8.14
C PHE A 228 32.10 3.26 -9.36
N LYS A 229 31.39 2.13 -9.28
CA LYS A 229 31.28 1.11 -10.33
C LYS A 229 31.02 1.65 -11.74
N PRO A 230 30.06 2.59 -11.97
CA PRO A 230 29.82 3.15 -13.31
C PRO A 230 31.04 3.93 -13.87
N PHE A 231 31.73 4.67 -13.02
CA PHE A 231 32.85 5.46 -13.41
C PHE A 231 34.10 4.58 -13.74
N VAL A 232 34.30 3.55 -12.95
CA VAL A 232 35.33 2.53 -13.18
C VAL A 232 35.05 1.78 -14.50
N MET A 233 33.79 1.37 -14.74
CA MET A 233 33.42 0.73 -16.01
C MET A 233 33.66 1.63 -17.21
N LYS A 234 33.30 2.92 -17.13
CA LYS A 234 33.58 3.92 -18.17
C LYS A 234 35.08 4.01 -18.45
N ARG A 235 35.89 4.19 -17.39
CA ARG A 235 37.33 4.36 -17.52
C ARG A 235 38.05 3.12 -18.07
N LEU A 236 37.57 1.91 -17.69
CA LEU A 236 38.07 0.63 -18.25
C LEU A 236 37.90 0.54 -19.77
N VAL A 237 36.75 0.98 -20.28
CA VAL A 237 36.48 1.01 -21.73
C VAL A 237 37.31 2.08 -22.43
N GLU A 238 37.41 3.29 -21.85
CA GLU A 238 38.21 4.40 -22.39
C GLU A 238 39.70 4.04 -22.54
N LEU A 239 40.23 3.32 -21.56
CA LEU A 239 41.64 2.85 -21.60
C LEU A 239 41.88 1.63 -22.50
N GLY A 240 40.83 1.13 -23.16
CA GLY A 240 40.94 -0.06 -24.02
C GLY A 240 41.28 -1.36 -23.26
N LYS A 241 41.19 -1.37 -21.93
CA LYS A 241 41.43 -2.60 -21.12
C LYS A 241 40.36 -3.67 -21.31
N VAL A 242 39.18 -3.24 -21.76
CA VAL A 242 38.02 -4.10 -22.07
C VAL A 242 37.30 -3.54 -23.29
N GLU A 243 36.72 -4.42 -24.10
CA GLU A 243 36.08 -4.05 -25.37
C GLU A 243 34.68 -3.42 -25.16
N ASN A 244 34.00 -3.79 -24.10
CA ASN A 244 32.64 -3.34 -23.86
C ASN A 244 32.26 -3.34 -22.35
N ILE A 245 31.13 -2.68 -22.04
CA ILE A 245 30.61 -2.55 -20.67
C ILE A 245 30.38 -3.93 -20.00
N LYS A 246 29.96 -4.96 -20.77
CA LYS A 246 29.77 -6.31 -20.23
C LYS A 246 31.10 -6.94 -19.84
N GLY A 247 32.16 -6.68 -20.59
CA GLY A 247 33.54 -7.07 -20.26
C GLY A 247 34.02 -6.37 -18.99
N ALA A 248 33.76 -5.04 -18.88
CA ALA A 248 34.11 -4.26 -17.71
C ALA A 248 33.43 -4.81 -16.43
N LYS A 249 32.14 -5.08 -16.49
CA LYS A 249 31.43 -5.69 -15.36
C LYS A 249 32.06 -7.02 -14.94
N ARG A 250 32.36 -7.91 -15.87
CA ARG A 250 33.04 -9.20 -15.56
C ARG A 250 34.43 -9.02 -14.95
N ALA A 251 35.20 -8.01 -15.41
CA ALA A 251 36.52 -7.71 -14.84
C ALA A 251 36.39 -7.22 -13.38
N ILE A 252 35.42 -6.37 -13.10
CA ILE A 252 35.11 -5.90 -11.75
C ILE A 252 34.67 -7.07 -10.86
N ASP A 253 33.74 -7.90 -11.31
CA ASP A 253 33.18 -9.02 -10.54
C ASP A 253 34.26 -10.09 -10.26
N ARG A 254 35.31 -10.19 -11.09
CA ARG A 254 36.48 -11.08 -10.87
C ARG A 254 37.56 -10.46 -9.98
N GLY A 255 37.47 -9.15 -9.69
CA GLY A 255 38.48 -8.47 -8.88
C GLY A 255 39.85 -8.35 -9.53
N ALA A 256 39.90 -8.14 -10.86
CA ALA A 256 41.16 -8.03 -11.58
C ALA A 256 42.04 -6.92 -10.99
N THR A 257 43.37 -7.15 -10.91
CA THR A 257 44.33 -6.22 -10.27
C THR A 257 44.28 -4.80 -10.85
N PHE A 258 44.21 -4.68 -12.15
CA PHE A 258 44.14 -3.36 -12.82
C PHE A 258 42.85 -2.55 -12.48
N VAL A 259 41.81 -3.19 -11.94
CA VAL A 259 40.59 -2.48 -11.53
C VAL A 259 40.86 -1.62 -10.30
N TRP A 260 41.73 -2.05 -9.40
CA TRP A 260 42.08 -1.30 -8.20
C TRP A 260 42.89 -0.01 -8.52
N ASP A 261 43.81 -0.09 -9.46
CA ASP A 261 44.61 1.07 -9.91
C ASP A 261 43.69 2.12 -10.57
N ILE A 262 42.76 1.65 -11.40
CA ILE A 262 41.75 2.53 -12.02
C ILE A 262 40.78 3.09 -10.99
N LEU A 263 40.45 2.34 -9.94
CA LEU A 263 39.59 2.84 -8.87
C LEU A 263 40.25 4.01 -8.13
N GLU A 264 41.54 3.92 -7.83
CA GLU A 264 42.32 5.02 -7.22
C GLU A 264 42.32 6.29 -8.12
N GLU A 265 42.55 6.13 -9.42
CA GLU A 265 42.48 7.23 -10.38
C GLU A 265 41.06 7.84 -10.45
N VAL A 266 40.05 7.03 -10.42
CA VAL A 266 38.63 7.47 -10.56
C VAL A 266 38.10 8.19 -9.32
N ILE A 267 38.62 7.87 -8.17
CA ILE A 267 38.17 8.46 -6.88
C ILE A 267 38.71 9.89 -6.74
N ASP A 268 39.89 10.15 -7.29
CA ASP A 268 40.54 11.47 -7.21
C ASP A 268 39.61 12.58 -7.72
N GLY A 269 39.50 13.67 -6.95
CA GLY A 269 38.60 14.80 -7.25
C GLY A 269 37.12 14.52 -7.19
N ARG A 270 36.69 13.38 -6.67
CA ARG A 270 35.26 13.04 -6.47
C ARG A 270 34.89 13.01 -4.98
N VAL A 271 33.62 13.27 -4.72
CA VAL A 271 33.12 13.28 -3.34
C VAL A 271 32.04 12.21 -3.13
N VAL A 272 31.91 11.75 -1.89
CA VAL A 272 30.81 10.90 -1.44
C VAL A 272 29.97 11.62 -0.39
N LEU A 273 28.68 11.33 -0.38
CA LEU A 273 27.77 11.85 0.64
C LEU A 273 27.70 10.87 1.81
N LEU A 274 28.09 11.32 2.99
CA LEU A 274 27.95 10.56 4.24
C LEU A 274 26.74 11.04 5.01
N ASN A 275 25.97 10.10 5.55
CA ASN A 275 24.82 10.35 6.40
C ASN A 275 24.94 9.52 7.66
N ARG A 276 24.65 10.12 8.83
CA ARG A 276 24.51 9.43 10.10
C ARG A 276 23.06 9.51 10.60
N ALA A 277 22.48 8.38 10.97
CA ALA A 277 21.19 8.35 11.63
C ALA A 277 21.29 8.77 13.11
N PRO A 278 20.32 9.54 13.68
CA PRO A 278 19.14 10.07 13.01
C PRO A 278 19.44 11.31 12.16
N THR A 279 18.84 11.39 10.95
CA THR A 279 18.96 12.58 10.08
C THR A 279 17.96 13.65 10.51
N LEU A 280 18.39 14.56 11.38
CA LEU A 280 17.52 15.59 11.97
C LEU A 280 17.48 16.89 11.15
N HIS A 281 18.58 17.23 10.49
CA HIS A 281 18.73 18.46 9.71
C HIS A 281 19.71 18.26 8.55
N ARG A 282 19.80 19.27 7.66
CA ARG A 282 20.64 19.18 6.45
C ARG A 282 22.13 18.90 6.69
N LEU A 283 22.69 19.32 7.85
CA LEU A 283 24.09 19.06 8.21
C LEU A 283 24.35 17.60 8.64
N SER A 284 23.32 16.78 8.76
CA SER A 284 23.46 15.34 8.98
C SER A 284 23.86 14.58 7.71
N ILE A 285 23.88 15.26 6.55
CA ILE A 285 24.36 14.76 5.27
C ILE A 285 25.44 15.72 4.79
N GLN A 286 26.66 15.23 4.67
CA GLN A 286 27.83 16.05 4.26
C GLN A 286 28.63 15.33 3.18
N ALA A 287 29.29 16.10 2.34
CA ALA A 287 30.18 15.62 1.29
C ALA A 287 31.62 15.52 1.83
N PHE A 288 32.27 14.40 1.55
CA PHE A 288 33.67 14.14 1.91
C PHE A 288 34.45 13.60 0.71
N GLU A 289 35.72 13.91 0.65
CA GLU A 289 36.64 13.29 -0.28
C GLU A 289 37.01 11.89 0.22
N PRO A 290 36.77 10.84 -0.58
CA PRO A 290 37.07 9.48 -0.17
C PRO A 290 38.57 9.17 -0.31
N VAL A 291 39.13 8.57 0.74
CA VAL A 291 40.48 8.00 0.75
C VAL A 291 40.33 6.49 0.92
N LEU A 292 41.01 5.69 0.11
CA LEU A 292 40.94 4.25 0.22
C LEU A 292 41.64 3.77 1.47
N SER A 293 40.88 3.10 2.34
CA SER A 293 41.38 2.54 3.58
C SER A 293 41.63 1.04 3.45
N LEU A 294 42.77 0.59 3.96
CA LEU A 294 43.14 -0.81 4.01
C LEU A 294 42.57 -1.52 5.29
N ILE A 295 42.07 -0.77 6.26
CA ILE A 295 41.75 -1.28 7.61
C ILE A 295 40.58 -2.28 7.59
N HIS A 296 39.75 -2.31 6.56
CA HIS A 296 38.57 -3.18 6.47
C HIS A 296 38.65 -4.25 5.37
N ILE A 297 39.86 -4.61 4.92
CA ILE A 297 40.04 -5.62 3.88
C ILE A 297 39.98 -7.06 4.45
N SER A 298 40.18 -7.25 5.75
CA SER A 298 40.46 -8.57 6.32
C SER A 298 39.27 -9.29 6.95
N GLU A 299 38.11 -8.66 7.19
CA GLU A 299 36.95 -9.40 7.71
C GLU A 299 35.63 -8.82 7.26
N PRO A 300 34.71 -9.63 6.70
CA PRO A 300 33.30 -9.29 6.65
C PRO A 300 32.75 -9.41 8.09
N THR A 301 32.90 -8.35 8.86
CA THR A 301 32.45 -8.32 10.26
C THR A 301 30.94 -8.53 10.28
N ARG A 302 30.51 -9.59 10.97
CA ARG A 302 29.13 -9.97 11.28
C ARG A 302 28.29 -8.92 12.03
N LEU A 303 28.70 -7.66 12.07
CA LEU A 303 28.08 -6.57 12.84
C LEU A 303 27.29 -5.56 11.99
N ALA A 304 26.81 -5.96 10.82
CA ALA A 304 25.89 -5.14 10.00
C ALA A 304 24.41 -5.54 10.20
N LEU A 305 24.05 -5.97 11.39
CA LEU A 305 22.68 -6.25 11.80
C LEU A 305 22.36 -5.47 13.07
N ILE A 306 22.07 -4.19 12.92
CA ILE A 306 21.14 -3.46 13.81
C ILE A 306 20.36 -2.45 12.98
#